data_8b025859fb049489cee2ef9d10bcae20
#
_entry.id   8b025859fb049489cee2ef9d10bcae20
#
_cell.length_a   1.000
_cell.length_b   1.000
_cell.length_c   1.000
_cell.angle_alpha   90.00
_cell.angle_beta   90.00
_cell.angle_gamma   90.00
#
_symmetry.space_group_name_H-M   'P 1'
#
loop_
_entity.id
_entity.type
_entity.pdbx_description
1 polymer ?
#
loop_
_entity_poly.entity_id
_entity_poly.type
_entity_poly.pdbx_seq_one_letter_code
_entity_poly.pdbx_strand_id
1 'polypeptide(L)'
;MAYTYLITGATSDVGAALIRHLLTEAPGEDRTILAQGCGDLARLDALVQQFPGRIVTFDADLSSPEAVDALCARFGKDLPCPTHFVHLPALPVVNAKFKAFDEARFQKDWEIQVHSAVKLCKAVLPAMRKAKFGRVLFIQTSYTIGCPPKNTAAYVTVSYTHLPYFTVAPVLSGSRR
;
A
#
# COMPACT_ATOMS: atom_id res chain seq x y z
N MET A 1 -20.06 -4.60 -10.60
CA MET A 1 -19.66 -4.68 -9.17
C MET A 1 -18.71 -3.53 -8.93
N ALA A 2 -18.98 -2.69 -7.94
CA ALA A 2 -18.10 -1.57 -7.63
C ALA A 2 -16.83 -2.07 -6.92
N TYR A 3 -15.67 -1.61 -7.33
CA TYR A 3 -14.39 -1.94 -6.72
C TYR A 3 -13.75 -0.71 -6.09
N THR A 4 -13.33 -0.83 -4.85
CA THR A 4 -12.62 0.21 -4.14
C THR A 4 -11.18 -0.23 -3.89
N TYR A 5 -10.23 0.52 -4.42
CA TYR A 5 -8.80 0.27 -4.27
C TYR A 5 -8.20 1.23 -3.23
N LEU A 6 -7.67 0.71 -2.14
CA LEU A 6 -6.77 1.46 -1.27
C LEU A 6 -5.35 1.27 -1.80
N ILE A 7 -4.71 2.37 -2.19
CA ILE A 7 -3.33 2.38 -2.67
C ILE A 7 -2.52 3.28 -1.75
N THR A 8 -1.62 2.70 -0.97
CA THR A 8 -0.69 3.45 -0.13
C THR A 8 0.64 3.66 -0.86
N GLY A 9 1.29 4.81 -0.62
CA GLY A 9 2.44 5.22 -1.43
C GLY A 9 2.07 5.62 -2.85
N ALA A 10 0.85 6.12 -3.04
CA ALA A 10 0.25 6.42 -4.32
C ALA A 10 0.96 7.56 -5.10
N THR A 11 1.72 8.42 -4.40
CA THR A 11 2.53 9.49 -5.00
C THR A 11 3.80 9.00 -5.70
N SER A 12 4.20 7.72 -5.50
CA SER A 12 5.33 7.14 -6.20
C SER A 12 5.06 6.96 -7.70
N ASP A 13 6.13 6.79 -8.51
CA ASP A 13 5.99 6.52 -9.95
C ASP A 13 5.15 5.27 -10.22
N VAL A 14 5.38 4.22 -9.44
CA VAL A 14 4.62 2.96 -9.55
C VAL A 14 3.17 3.17 -9.13
N GLY A 15 2.93 3.88 -8.02
CA GLY A 15 1.57 4.17 -7.54
C GLY A 15 0.75 4.98 -8.54
N ALA A 16 1.32 6.06 -9.06
CA ALA A 16 0.66 6.89 -10.07
C ALA A 16 0.40 6.13 -11.38
N ALA A 17 1.36 5.33 -11.84
CA ALA A 17 1.18 4.48 -13.03
C ALA A 17 0.09 3.43 -12.83
N LEU A 18 0.05 2.78 -11.64
CA LEU A 18 -0.99 1.81 -11.30
C LEU A 18 -2.38 2.44 -11.29
N ILE A 19 -2.54 3.63 -10.68
CA ILE A 19 -3.82 4.34 -10.65
C ILE A 19 -4.29 4.62 -12.07
N ARG A 20 -3.41 5.17 -12.92
CA ARG A 20 -3.75 5.46 -14.32
C ARG A 20 -4.16 4.18 -15.05
N HIS A 21 -3.39 3.12 -14.93
CA HIS A 21 -3.70 1.82 -15.55
C HIS A 21 -5.07 1.28 -15.10
N LEU A 22 -5.33 1.26 -13.79
CA LEU A 22 -6.62 0.78 -13.25
C LEU A 22 -7.81 1.57 -13.77
N LEU A 23 -7.68 2.87 -14.03
CA LEU A 23 -8.76 3.71 -14.48
C LEU A 23 -8.91 3.77 -16.00
N THR A 24 -7.88 3.40 -16.77
CA THR A 24 -7.91 3.38 -18.23
C THR A 24 -8.30 2.03 -18.82
N GLU A 25 -7.82 0.91 -18.24
CA GLU A 25 -8.00 -0.43 -18.84
C GLU A 25 -9.41 -1.01 -18.74
N ALA A 26 -10.23 -0.51 -17.83
CA ALA A 26 -11.62 -0.96 -17.70
C ALA A 26 -12.58 0.21 -17.51
N PRO A 27 -12.84 1.00 -18.58
CA PRO A 27 -13.63 2.22 -18.48
C PRO A 27 -15.09 1.97 -18.10
N GLY A 28 -15.62 0.76 -18.32
CA GLY A 28 -16.98 0.37 -17.93
C GLY A 28 -17.12 -0.17 -16.51
N GLU A 29 -16.05 -0.36 -15.79
CA GLU A 29 -16.09 -0.81 -14.39
C GLU A 29 -16.15 0.38 -13.42
N ASP A 30 -17.01 0.26 -12.41
CA ASP A 30 -17.10 1.22 -11.32
C ASP A 30 -15.92 0.99 -10.35
N ARG A 31 -14.85 1.78 -10.52
CA ARG A 31 -13.63 1.72 -9.72
C ARG A 31 -13.40 3.05 -9.01
N THR A 32 -13.28 3.00 -7.70
CA THR A 32 -12.90 4.13 -6.87
C THR A 32 -11.51 3.89 -6.28
N ILE A 33 -10.63 4.87 -6.37
CA ILE A 33 -9.29 4.81 -5.83
C ILE A 33 -9.23 5.65 -4.55
N LEU A 34 -8.81 5.04 -3.46
CA LEU A 34 -8.41 5.69 -2.22
C LEU A 34 -6.89 5.82 -2.24
N ALA A 35 -6.37 6.98 -2.60
CA ALA A 35 -4.96 7.22 -2.85
C ALA A 35 -4.29 7.92 -1.66
N GLN A 36 -3.45 7.18 -0.91
CA GLN A 36 -2.68 7.75 0.19
C GLN A 36 -1.32 8.22 -0.31
N GLY A 37 -0.96 9.45 0.04
CA GLY A 37 0.37 10.03 -0.08
C GLY A 37 0.88 10.57 1.24
N CYS A 38 2.08 11.13 1.25
CA CYS A 38 2.65 11.81 2.40
C CYS A 38 3.35 13.10 1.94
N GLY A 39 2.87 14.25 2.42
CA GLY A 39 3.38 15.57 2.11
C GLY A 39 2.94 16.07 0.73
N ASP A 40 3.81 16.01 -0.28
CA ASP A 40 3.48 16.53 -1.62
C ASP A 40 2.52 15.60 -2.38
N LEU A 41 1.30 16.06 -2.61
CA LEU A 41 0.25 15.35 -3.34
C LEU A 41 0.06 15.86 -4.78
N ALA A 42 0.88 16.78 -5.28
CA ALA A 42 0.68 17.41 -6.60
C ALA A 42 0.53 16.39 -7.75
N ARG A 43 1.22 15.25 -7.66
CA ARG A 43 1.10 14.15 -8.63
C ARG A 43 -0.29 13.50 -8.60
N LEU A 44 -0.90 13.37 -7.43
CA LEU A 44 -2.25 12.85 -7.27
C LEU A 44 -3.29 13.86 -7.74
N ASP A 45 -3.07 15.15 -7.53
CA ASP A 45 -3.96 16.21 -8.01
C ASP A 45 -4.09 16.18 -9.53
N ALA A 46 -2.99 15.96 -10.24
CA ALA A 46 -3.01 15.78 -11.70
C ALA A 46 -3.85 14.57 -12.13
N LEU A 47 -3.80 13.47 -11.37
CA LEU A 47 -4.63 12.28 -11.63
C LEU A 47 -6.11 12.53 -11.30
N VAL A 48 -6.40 13.26 -10.23
CA VAL A 48 -7.78 13.66 -9.88
C VAL A 48 -8.41 14.51 -10.99
N GLN A 49 -7.64 15.44 -11.56
CA GLN A 49 -8.11 16.24 -12.71
C GLN A 49 -8.36 15.37 -13.96
N GLN A 50 -7.52 14.37 -14.20
CA GLN A 50 -7.67 13.44 -15.33
C GLN A 50 -8.87 12.49 -15.15
N PHE A 51 -9.17 12.09 -13.92
CA PHE A 51 -10.22 11.13 -13.60
C PHE A 51 -11.18 11.69 -12.52
N PRO A 52 -11.99 12.71 -12.85
CA PRO A 52 -12.84 13.39 -11.87
C PRO A 52 -13.83 12.41 -11.23
N GLY A 53 -13.96 12.52 -9.90
CA GLY A 53 -14.89 11.69 -9.12
C GLY A 53 -14.46 10.24 -8.92
N ARG A 54 -13.29 9.82 -9.46
CA ARG A 54 -12.82 8.43 -9.35
C ARG A 54 -11.72 8.23 -8.30
N ILE A 55 -11.12 9.32 -7.82
CA ILE A 55 -9.97 9.29 -6.90
C ILE A 55 -10.29 10.15 -5.68
N VAL A 56 -10.12 9.58 -4.50
CA VAL A 56 -10.12 10.28 -3.22
C VAL A 56 -8.68 10.26 -2.70
N THR A 57 -8.08 11.43 -2.56
CA THR A 57 -6.73 11.59 -2.04
C THR A 57 -6.73 11.90 -0.56
N PHE A 58 -5.73 11.44 0.16
CA PHE A 58 -5.51 11.83 1.54
C PHE A 58 -4.04 11.80 1.91
N ASP A 59 -3.64 12.75 2.74
CA ASP A 59 -2.32 12.84 3.33
C ASP A 59 -2.30 12.06 4.64
N ALA A 60 -1.35 11.12 4.78
CA ALA A 60 -1.12 10.42 6.03
C ALA A 60 0.34 9.96 6.11
N ASP A 61 1.04 10.33 7.16
CA ASP A 61 2.39 9.81 7.43
C ASP A 61 2.29 8.39 8.00
N LEU A 62 2.66 7.40 7.20
CA LEU A 62 2.64 5.99 7.60
C LEU A 62 3.74 5.63 8.61
N SER A 63 4.68 6.53 8.89
CA SER A 63 5.62 6.37 10.00
C SER A 63 5.04 6.80 11.36
N SER A 64 3.86 7.46 11.38
CA SER A 64 3.13 7.82 12.60
C SER A 64 2.04 6.78 12.88
N PRO A 65 2.15 6.03 13.99
CA PRO A 65 1.09 5.11 14.42
C PRO A 65 -0.27 5.78 14.58
N GLU A 66 -0.30 7.03 15.06
CA GLU A 66 -1.51 7.82 15.28
C GLU A 66 -2.19 8.19 13.96
N ALA A 67 -1.40 8.62 12.95
CA ALA A 67 -1.92 8.92 11.62
C ALA A 67 -2.50 7.67 10.94
N VAL A 68 -1.86 6.53 11.11
CA VAL A 68 -2.36 5.24 10.60
C VAL A 68 -3.65 4.84 11.31
N ASP A 69 -3.74 5.00 12.63
CA ASP A 69 -4.95 4.67 13.39
C ASP A 69 -6.11 5.61 12.99
N ALA A 70 -5.83 6.90 12.81
CA ALA A 70 -6.81 7.86 12.31
C ALA A 70 -7.34 7.47 10.90
N LEU A 71 -6.44 7.04 10.00
CA LEU A 71 -6.83 6.54 8.68
C LEU A 71 -7.68 5.27 8.79
N CYS A 72 -7.27 4.29 9.60
CA CYS A 72 -8.01 3.05 9.80
C CYS A 72 -9.44 3.30 10.32
N ALA A 73 -9.62 4.30 11.19
CA ALA A 73 -10.92 4.65 11.75
C ALA A 73 -11.90 5.25 10.73
N ARG A 74 -11.44 5.65 9.56
CA ARG A 74 -12.27 6.24 8.49
C ARG A 74 -12.96 5.19 7.63
N PHE A 75 -12.38 3.99 7.50
CA PHE A 75 -12.97 2.94 6.66
C PHE A 75 -14.33 2.48 7.21
N GLY A 76 -15.34 2.51 6.35
CA GLY A 76 -16.72 2.20 6.71
C GLY A 76 -17.47 3.34 7.41
N LYS A 77 -16.87 4.53 7.54
CA LYS A 77 -17.52 5.76 8.03
C LYS A 77 -17.63 6.79 6.91
N ASP A 78 -16.58 7.55 6.69
CA ASP A 78 -16.46 8.58 5.64
C ASP A 78 -15.70 8.09 4.38
N LEU A 79 -14.98 6.98 4.50
CA LEU A 79 -14.37 6.27 3.37
C LEU A 79 -15.03 4.91 3.17
N PRO A 80 -15.27 4.47 1.93
CA PRO A 80 -15.75 3.12 1.66
C PRO A 80 -14.71 2.09 2.11
N CYS A 81 -15.20 0.89 2.54
CA CYS A 81 -14.30 -0.21 2.83
C CYS A 81 -13.63 -0.70 1.54
N PRO A 82 -12.29 -0.81 1.49
CA PRO A 82 -11.59 -1.28 0.31
C PRO A 82 -11.93 -2.74 -0.02
N THR A 83 -12.09 -3.03 -1.30
CA THR A 83 -12.14 -4.39 -1.86
C THR A 83 -10.76 -4.88 -2.29
N HIS A 84 -9.87 -3.93 -2.60
CA HIS A 84 -8.47 -4.17 -2.96
C HIS A 84 -7.58 -3.27 -2.11
N PHE A 85 -6.51 -3.83 -1.59
CA PHE A 85 -5.49 -3.08 -0.87
C PHE A 85 -4.12 -3.33 -1.52
N VAL A 86 -3.47 -2.27 -1.98
CA VAL A 86 -2.13 -2.31 -2.58
C VAL A 86 -1.20 -1.45 -1.74
N HIS A 87 -0.17 -2.07 -1.19
CA HIS A 87 0.81 -1.42 -0.33
C HIS A 87 2.14 -1.28 -1.05
N LEU A 88 2.55 -0.03 -1.29
CA LEU A 88 3.71 0.33 -2.11
C LEU A 88 4.78 1.17 -1.37
N PRO A 89 4.49 1.77 -0.18
CA PRO A 89 5.37 2.77 0.37
C PRO A 89 6.70 2.17 0.83
N ALA A 90 7.77 2.88 0.55
CA ALA A 90 9.10 2.60 1.06
C ALA A 90 9.91 3.90 1.08
N LEU A 91 10.88 3.99 1.98
CA LEU A 91 11.89 5.05 1.89
C LEU A 91 12.82 4.81 0.70
N PRO A 92 13.42 5.86 0.12
CA PRO A 92 14.42 5.70 -0.93
C PRO A 92 15.56 4.78 -0.49
N VAL A 93 16.03 3.92 -1.38
CA VAL A 93 17.13 3.00 -1.08
C VAL A 93 18.40 3.76 -0.78
N VAL A 94 19.04 3.46 0.34
CA VAL A 94 20.35 3.99 0.73
C VAL A 94 21.36 2.86 0.77
N ASN A 95 22.45 3.02 0.00
CA ASN A 95 23.58 2.10 0.04
C ASN A 95 24.55 2.54 1.14
N ALA A 96 24.49 1.91 2.30
CA ALA A 96 25.36 2.20 3.44
C ALA A 96 26.10 0.95 3.91
N LYS A 97 27.40 1.08 4.15
CA LYS A 97 28.17 0.02 4.81
C LYS A 97 27.59 -0.25 6.20
N PHE A 98 27.66 -1.48 6.69
CA PHE A 98 27.07 -1.87 7.98
C PHE A 98 27.54 -0.99 9.16
N LYS A 99 28.81 -0.51 9.13
CA LYS A 99 29.31 0.43 10.15
C LYS A 99 28.61 1.81 10.17
N ALA A 100 27.90 2.15 9.11
CA ALA A 100 27.12 3.39 8.97
C ALA A 100 25.60 3.06 8.91
N PHE A 101 25.19 1.98 9.58
CA PHE A 101 23.79 1.61 9.68
C PHE A 101 23.02 2.67 10.48
N ASP A 102 21.96 3.20 9.91
CA ASP A 102 21.10 4.21 10.52
C ASP A 102 19.86 3.52 11.13
N GLU A 103 19.91 3.33 12.45
CA GLU A 103 18.84 2.66 13.19
C GLU A 103 17.52 3.45 13.16
N ALA A 104 17.59 4.79 13.24
CA ALA A 104 16.40 5.62 13.23
C ALA A 104 15.68 5.55 11.86
N ARG A 105 16.47 5.59 10.79
CA ARG A 105 15.93 5.39 9.44
C ARG A 105 15.37 3.98 9.23
N PHE A 106 16.04 2.96 9.75
CA PHE A 106 15.57 1.58 9.68
C PHE A 106 14.24 1.42 10.42
N GLN A 107 14.13 1.98 11.64
CA GLN A 107 12.88 1.96 12.39
C GLN A 107 11.76 2.70 11.65
N LYS A 108 12.05 3.87 11.07
CA LYS A 108 11.08 4.60 10.27
C LYS A 108 10.59 3.80 9.07
N ASP A 109 11.49 3.12 8.36
CA ASP A 109 11.14 2.29 7.21
C ASP A 109 10.31 1.06 7.63
N TRP A 110 10.62 0.48 8.80
CA TRP A 110 9.82 -0.58 9.42
C TRP A 110 8.39 -0.12 9.72
N GLU A 111 8.21 1.06 10.33
CA GLU A 111 6.88 1.63 10.60
C GLU A 111 6.08 1.80 9.29
N ILE A 112 6.73 2.37 8.26
CA ILE A 112 6.10 2.63 6.97
C ILE A 112 5.70 1.35 6.25
N GLN A 113 6.61 0.40 6.12
CA GLN A 113 6.38 -0.78 5.26
C GLN A 113 5.66 -1.91 6.00
N VAL A 114 5.96 -2.13 7.28
CA VAL A 114 5.49 -3.33 8.01
C VAL A 114 4.37 -2.99 8.98
N HIS A 115 4.61 -2.10 9.92
CA HIS A 115 3.65 -1.83 10.99
C HIS A 115 2.36 -1.20 10.44
N SER A 116 2.48 -0.21 9.55
CA SER A 116 1.33 0.40 8.90
C SER A 116 0.52 -0.62 8.08
N ALA A 117 1.22 -1.50 7.35
CA ALA A 117 0.58 -2.57 6.58
C ALA A 117 -0.26 -3.51 7.45
N VAL A 118 0.27 -3.91 8.61
CA VAL A 118 -0.45 -4.76 9.58
C VAL A 118 -1.68 -4.06 10.12
N LYS A 119 -1.57 -2.79 10.52
CA LYS A 119 -2.71 -1.99 11.02
C LYS A 119 -3.79 -1.84 9.94
N LEU A 120 -3.40 -1.46 8.73
CA LEU A 120 -4.33 -1.33 7.60
C LEU A 120 -5.00 -2.66 7.26
N CYS A 121 -4.27 -3.77 7.23
CA CYS A 121 -4.85 -5.09 7.04
C CYS A 121 -5.90 -5.43 8.12
N LYS A 122 -5.59 -5.17 9.40
CA LYS A 122 -6.55 -5.37 10.49
C LYS A 122 -7.83 -4.55 10.30
N ALA A 123 -7.73 -3.36 9.73
CA ALA A 123 -8.87 -2.49 9.48
C ALA A 123 -9.73 -2.94 8.28
N VAL A 124 -9.11 -3.41 7.19
CA VAL A 124 -9.83 -3.70 5.93
C VAL A 124 -10.29 -5.16 5.80
N LEU A 125 -9.53 -6.13 6.34
CA LEU A 125 -9.82 -7.55 6.19
C LEU A 125 -11.18 -8.00 6.75
N PRO A 126 -11.71 -7.48 7.87
CA PRO A 126 -13.03 -7.86 8.35
C PRO A 126 -14.15 -7.60 7.34
N ALA A 127 -14.11 -6.45 6.66
CA ALA A 127 -15.09 -6.11 5.63
C ALA A 127 -14.94 -7.00 4.38
N MET A 128 -13.71 -7.27 3.95
CA MET A 128 -13.42 -8.19 2.84
C MET A 128 -13.92 -9.61 3.14
N ARG A 129 -13.72 -10.10 4.37
CA ARG A 129 -14.23 -11.41 4.81
C ARG A 129 -15.76 -11.46 4.79
N LYS A 130 -16.42 -10.43 5.32
CA LYS A 130 -17.89 -10.33 5.31
C LYS A 130 -18.43 -10.31 3.88
N ALA A 131 -17.77 -9.60 2.97
CA ALA A 131 -18.14 -9.54 1.55
C ALA A 131 -17.77 -10.82 0.77
N LYS A 132 -17.05 -11.76 1.37
CA LYS A 132 -16.46 -12.96 0.72
C LYS A 132 -15.62 -12.60 -0.52
N PHE A 133 -15.09 -11.39 -0.54
CA PHE A 133 -14.24 -10.88 -1.61
C PHE A 133 -13.25 -9.86 -1.07
N GLY A 134 -11.99 -9.98 -1.47
CA GLY A 134 -10.92 -9.04 -1.18
C GLY A 134 -9.61 -9.47 -1.84
N ARG A 135 -8.75 -8.51 -2.11
CA ARG A 135 -7.39 -8.73 -2.61
C ARG A 135 -6.43 -7.82 -1.83
N VAL A 136 -5.34 -8.39 -1.36
CA VAL A 136 -4.27 -7.65 -0.72
C VAL A 136 -2.98 -7.94 -1.47
N LEU A 137 -2.28 -6.89 -1.85
CA LEU A 137 -1.03 -6.94 -2.61
C LEU A 137 0.02 -6.06 -1.93
N PHE A 138 1.17 -6.65 -1.64
CA PHE A 138 2.36 -5.93 -1.19
C PHE A 138 3.37 -5.89 -2.33
N ILE A 139 3.83 -4.71 -2.69
CA ILE A 139 4.90 -4.55 -3.69
C ILE A 139 6.23 -4.63 -2.97
N GLN A 140 7.08 -5.53 -3.44
CA GLN A 140 8.38 -5.80 -2.85
C GLN A 140 9.50 -5.52 -3.85
N THR A 141 10.70 -5.33 -3.31
CA THR A 141 11.90 -5.23 -4.13
C THR A 141 12.34 -6.60 -4.67
N SER A 142 12.86 -6.61 -5.89
CA SER A 142 13.54 -7.79 -6.45
C SER A 142 14.80 -8.20 -5.67
N TYR A 143 15.31 -7.34 -4.79
CA TYR A 143 16.45 -7.64 -3.92
C TYR A 143 16.16 -8.72 -2.87
N THR A 144 14.91 -9.12 -2.70
CA THR A 144 14.52 -10.29 -1.89
C THR A 144 14.65 -11.61 -2.64
N ILE A 145 14.99 -11.57 -3.94
CA ILE A 145 15.17 -12.76 -4.76
C ILE A 145 16.68 -13.01 -4.95
N GLY A 146 17.18 -14.11 -4.39
CA GLY A 146 18.60 -14.46 -4.47
C GLY A 146 19.50 -13.67 -3.53
N CYS A 147 20.71 -13.34 -3.98
CA CYS A 147 21.69 -12.61 -3.18
C CYS A 147 21.45 -11.10 -3.29
N PRO A 148 21.16 -10.40 -2.19
CA PRO A 148 20.90 -8.96 -2.24
C PRO A 148 22.18 -8.17 -2.59
N PRO A 149 22.04 -6.98 -3.19
CA PRO A 149 23.17 -6.10 -3.45
C PRO A 149 23.92 -5.72 -2.16
N LYS A 150 25.23 -5.49 -2.30
CA LYS A 150 26.05 -5.04 -1.18
C LYS A 150 25.54 -3.73 -0.59
N ASN A 151 25.66 -3.58 0.73
CA ASN A 151 25.33 -2.35 1.45
C ASN A 151 23.84 -1.95 1.46
N THR A 152 22.92 -2.90 1.25
CA THR A 152 21.47 -2.69 1.27
C THR A 152 20.79 -3.37 2.47
N ALA A 153 21.54 -3.71 3.53
CA ALA A 153 21.05 -4.53 4.63
C ALA A 153 19.76 -3.99 5.26
N ALA A 154 19.67 -2.70 5.58
CA ALA A 154 18.48 -2.11 6.19
C ALA A 154 17.23 -2.29 5.29
N TYR A 155 17.33 -1.86 4.04
CA TYR A 155 16.22 -1.89 3.07
C TYR A 155 15.73 -3.33 2.81
N VAL A 156 16.68 -4.25 2.58
CA VAL A 156 16.34 -5.64 2.26
C VAL A 156 15.74 -6.36 3.46
N THR A 157 16.24 -6.12 4.69
CA THR A 157 15.69 -6.72 5.90
C THR A 157 14.22 -6.35 6.08
N VAL A 158 13.85 -5.07 5.92
CA VAL A 158 12.45 -4.64 6.01
C VAL A 158 11.61 -5.32 4.92
N SER A 159 12.11 -5.38 3.70
CA SER A 159 11.35 -5.99 2.58
C SER A 159 11.15 -7.50 2.75
N TYR A 160 12.09 -8.25 3.34
CA TYR A 160 11.92 -9.68 3.64
C TYR A 160 10.76 -9.97 4.59
N THR A 161 10.42 -9.04 5.48
CA THR A 161 9.35 -9.24 6.47
C THR A 161 7.95 -9.34 5.84
N HIS A 162 7.78 -8.88 4.61
CA HIS A 162 6.51 -9.02 3.90
C HIS A 162 6.26 -10.45 3.39
N LEU A 163 7.29 -11.27 3.18
CA LEU A 163 7.14 -12.62 2.65
C LEU A 163 6.18 -13.51 3.46
N PRO A 164 6.18 -13.49 4.81
CA PRO A 164 5.26 -14.29 5.59
C PRO A 164 3.78 -13.91 5.41
N TYR A 165 3.47 -12.66 5.02
CA TYR A 165 2.08 -12.24 4.84
C TYR A 165 1.40 -12.88 3.63
N PHE A 166 2.16 -13.34 2.63
CA PHE A 166 1.60 -14.05 1.47
C PHE A 166 1.18 -15.49 1.80
N THR A 167 1.71 -16.06 2.88
CA THR A 167 1.38 -17.44 3.28
C THR A 167 0.15 -17.54 4.18
N VAL A 168 -0.39 -16.42 4.69
CA VAL A 168 -1.41 -16.42 5.74
C VAL A 168 -2.85 -16.30 5.21
N ALA A 169 -3.09 -15.99 3.94
CA ALA A 169 -4.45 -15.95 3.44
C ALA A 169 -4.60 -16.32 1.96
N PRO A 170 -4.97 -17.56 1.65
CA PRO A 170 -5.92 -17.68 0.58
C PRO A 170 -7.23 -17.11 1.12
N VAL A 171 -7.52 -15.83 0.83
CA VAL A 171 -8.91 -15.38 0.87
C VAL A 171 -9.62 -16.27 -0.12
N LEU A 172 -10.40 -17.20 0.39
CA LEU A 172 -11.06 -18.28 -0.28
C LEU A 172 -11.54 -17.85 -1.68
N SER A 173 -10.81 -18.22 -2.71
CA SER A 173 -11.34 -18.31 -4.04
C SER A 173 -12.41 -19.39 -3.97
N GLY A 174 -13.67 -18.99 -3.89
CA GLY A 174 -14.75 -19.93 -4.10
C GLY A 174 -14.53 -20.55 -5.46
N SER A 175 -14.10 -21.80 -5.49
CA SER A 175 -14.16 -22.62 -6.68
C SER A 175 -15.62 -22.67 -7.12
N ARG A 176 -15.99 -21.90 -8.13
CA ARG A 176 -17.18 -22.20 -8.89
C ARG A 176 -16.85 -23.46 -9.70
N ARG A 177 -17.44 -24.57 -9.31
CA ARG A 177 -17.66 -25.71 -10.19
C ARG A 177 -18.70 -25.30 -11.23
#